data_b59288af8da12e32b9e0797a02c162db
#
_entry.id   b59288af8da12e32b9e0797a02c162db
#
_cell.length_a   1.000
_cell.length_b   1.000
_cell.length_c   1.000
_cell.angle_alpha   90.00
_cell.angle_beta   90.00
_cell.angle_gamma   90.00
#
_symmetry.space_group_name_H-M   'P 1'
#
loop_
_entity.id
_entity.type
_entity.pdbx_description
1 polymer ?
#
loop_
_entity_poly.entity_id
_entity_poly.type
_entity_poly.pdbx_seq_one_letter_code
_entity_poly.pdbx_strand_id
1 'polypeptide(L)'
;MRNGPETLQFNHLVREFREVFSNIPDQRKQNKTDYPLTDVVTAGLAMMFWQDPGVLPFQQRLQDQAGSSNLKSMFAVEKVPKESQFRDLLDPVDPSFILPALRRGISLLSSTRKWLDFKALDGRYLVGLDATGYFHSEKIHCDCCLEKHHEDGRVEYYHQVLVASLIHPITGQSFPLCAEEIRREDGQTKQDCEINAAYRLLPYLAKKYCHLDMVLLADGLYSKTPMIELARSLKMNFIFVAKPSDHKHLTEQLTGLRLSGEVSTIEKTNDQKKVLQTLEFAKEVPVFAKNDLVCNWVSISESAKGKKVGYKNTWLTSLKPTSKNVAEIAAAGRHRWSIENQTFNALKNQGYNFEHNFGHGKINLRFNFLLLNLLAFLMHQLLEIGDPLYAQSKTWKKTLKEFVEHIRWAVRLALWPDWATLLNSYLGRGPKLRLDTG
;
A
#
# COMPACT_ATOMS: atom_id res chain seq x y z
N MET A 1 -4.81 26.97 -5.99
CA MET A 1 -3.47 27.40 -5.53
C MET A 1 -2.68 26.13 -5.22
N ARG A 2 -1.47 25.96 -5.78
CA ARG A 2 -0.62 24.83 -5.42
C ARG A 2 0.03 25.17 -4.09
N ASN A 3 -0.23 24.37 -3.06
CA ASN A 3 0.32 24.57 -1.72
C ASN A 3 1.86 24.55 -1.77
N GLY A 4 2.49 25.32 -0.89
CA GLY A 4 3.94 25.49 -0.81
C GLY A 4 4.68 24.22 -0.34
N PRO A 5 6.01 24.29 -0.19
CA PRO A 5 6.87 23.17 0.17
C PRO A 5 6.57 22.53 1.54
N GLU A 6 5.75 23.17 2.38
CA GLU A 6 5.41 22.67 3.72
C GLU A 6 4.32 21.58 3.75
N THR A 7 3.63 21.33 2.64
CA THR A 7 2.43 20.48 2.57
C THR A 7 2.71 19.01 2.99
N LEU A 8 3.91 18.49 2.74
CA LEU A 8 4.30 17.11 3.06
C LEU A 8 5.31 17.03 4.22
N GLN A 9 5.46 18.09 5.01
CA GLN A 9 6.29 18.07 6.20
C GLN A 9 5.58 17.40 7.38
N PHE A 10 6.36 16.87 8.30
CA PHE A 10 5.89 16.05 9.43
C PHE A 10 4.75 16.70 10.22
N ASN A 11 4.96 17.93 10.72
CA ASN A 11 3.96 18.60 11.56
C ASN A 11 2.64 18.85 10.81
N HIS A 12 2.73 19.14 9.50
CA HIS A 12 1.54 19.33 8.68
C HIS A 12 0.79 17.99 8.50
N LEU A 13 1.49 16.91 8.18
CA LEU A 13 0.87 15.58 8.02
C LEU A 13 0.19 15.13 9.32
N VAL A 14 0.85 15.29 10.47
CA VAL A 14 0.25 14.94 11.77
C VAL A 14 -1.02 15.73 12.02
N ARG A 15 -1.01 17.05 11.79
CA ARG A 15 -2.19 17.90 11.96
C ARG A 15 -3.35 17.44 11.09
N GLU A 16 -3.09 17.19 9.81
CA GLU A 16 -4.09 16.76 8.84
C GLU A 16 -4.70 15.40 9.16
N PHE A 17 -3.89 14.45 9.63
CA PHE A 17 -4.40 13.14 10.06
C PHE A 17 -5.20 13.25 11.35
N ARG A 18 -4.77 14.06 12.32
CA ARG A 18 -5.55 14.34 13.53
C ARG A 18 -6.90 14.99 13.23
N GLU A 19 -6.96 15.90 12.25
CA GLU A 19 -8.21 16.49 11.79
C GLU A 19 -9.17 15.42 11.25
N VAL A 20 -8.66 14.45 10.48
CA VAL A 20 -9.47 13.29 10.06
C VAL A 20 -9.97 12.49 11.26
N PHE A 21 -9.10 12.19 12.23
CA PHE A 21 -9.44 11.39 13.40
C PHE A 21 -10.39 12.12 14.36
N SER A 22 -10.43 13.45 14.35
CA SER A 22 -11.38 14.22 15.17
C SER A 22 -12.85 13.99 14.78
N ASN A 23 -13.11 13.42 13.60
CA ASN A 23 -14.45 13.04 13.14
C ASN A 23 -14.91 11.65 13.65
N ILE A 24 -14.07 10.93 14.40
CA ILE A 24 -14.47 9.64 14.99
C ILE A 24 -15.52 9.89 16.08
N PRO A 25 -16.74 9.32 15.95
CA PRO A 25 -17.79 9.54 16.94
C PRO A 25 -17.40 8.85 18.26
N ASP A 26 -17.41 9.62 19.33
CA ASP A 26 -17.20 9.11 20.69
C ASP A 26 -18.53 8.98 21.42
N GLN A 27 -19.02 7.76 21.57
CA GLN A 27 -20.29 7.47 22.25
C GLN A 27 -20.18 7.47 23.77
N ARG A 28 -18.97 7.65 24.34
CA ARG A 28 -18.75 7.69 25.78
C ARG A 28 -19.28 9.00 26.38
N LYS A 29 -19.72 8.96 27.64
CA LYS A 29 -20.18 10.17 28.35
C LYS A 29 -19.01 11.17 28.50
N GLN A 30 -19.21 12.40 28.06
CA GLN A 30 -18.18 13.46 28.03
C GLN A 30 -17.46 13.64 29.38
N ASN A 31 -18.14 13.46 30.51
CA ASN A 31 -17.55 13.60 31.87
C ASN A 31 -16.72 12.39 32.33
N LYS A 32 -16.53 11.36 31.47
CA LYS A 32 -15.77 10.13 31.76
C LYS A 32 -14.72 9.82 30.70
N THR A 33 -14.36 10.80 29.86
CA THR A 33 -13.40 10.63 28.76
C THR A 33 -12.05 11.21 29.12
N ASP A 34 -11.23 10.46 29.88
CA ASP A 34 -9.84 10.85 30.18
C ASP A 34 -8.93 10.79 28.94
N TYR A 35 -9.35 10.05 27.91
CA TYR A 35 -8.60 9.78 26.68
C TYR A 35 -9.47 10.04 25.46
N PRO A 36 -9.33 11.19 24.75
CA PRO A 36 -10.03 11.44 23.50
C PRO A 36 -9.70 10.37 22.44
N LEU A 37 -10.69 9.90 21.68
CA LEU A 37 -10.45 8.89 20.63
C LEU A 37 -9.45 9.39 19.57
N THR A 38 -9.46 10.69 19.29
CA THR A 38 -8.45 11.31 18.41
C THR A 38 -7.03 11.06 18.92
N ASP A 39 -6.81 11.17 20.23
CA ASP A 39 -5.49 10.92 20.84
C ASP A 39 -5.14 9.43 20.83
N VAL A 40 -6.11 8.55 21.09
CA VAL A 40 -5.90 7.10 21.04
C VAL A 40 -5.48 6.65 19.64
N VAL A 41 -6.20 7.08 18.60
CA VAL A 41 -5.89 6.71 17.21
C VAL A 41 -4.59 7.34 16.74
N THR A 42 -4.31 8.60 17.16
CA THR A 42 -3.03 9.26 16.86
C THR A 42 -1.86 8.59 17.55
N ALA A 43 -2.03 8.13 18.79
CA ALA A 43 -1.02 7.34 19.51
C ALA A 43 -0.75 6.01 18.78
N GLY A 44 -1.78 5.36 18.25
CA GLY A 44 -1.64 4.19 17.39
C GLY A 44 -0.83 4.47 16.12
N LEU A 45 -1.10 5.61 15.46
CA LEU A 45 -0.30 6.05 14.32
C LEU A 45 1.17 6.30 14.71
N ALA A 46 1.41 6.99 15.84
CA ALA A 46 2.75 7.24 16.35
C ALA A 46 3.52 5.95 16.67
N MET A 47 2.85 4.97 17.29
CA MET A 47 3.40 3.63 17.53
C MET A 47 3.87 2.97 16.23
N MET A 48 3.03 2.98 15.19
CA MET A 48 3.38 2.40 13.89
C MET A 48 4.45 3.22 13.16
N PHE A 49 4.42 4.54 13.25
CA PHE A 49 5.40 5.43 12.63
C PHE A 49 6.81 5.23 13.24
N TRP A 50 6.89 5.12 14.55
CA TRP A 50 8.16 4.82 15.23
C TRP A 50 8.53 3.32 15.19
N GLN A 51 7.71 2.49 14.54
CA GLN A 51 7.93 1.06 14.38
C GLN A 51 8.15 0.35 15.73
N ASP A 52 7.39 0.74 16.76
CA ASP A 52 7.42 0.02 18.03
C ASP A 52 6.97 -1.43 17.80
N PRO A 53 7.66 -2.44 18.39
CA PRO A 53 7.41 -3.84 18.05
C PRO A 53 6.10 -4.38 18.65
N GLY A 54 5.35 -3.59 19.38
CA GLY A 54 4.06 -3.94 19.97
C GLY A 54 3.53 -2.86 20.89
N VAL A 55 2.30 -3.05 21.37
CA VAL A 55 1.64 -2.07 22.25
C VAL A 55 2.36 -1.96 23.61
N LEU A 56 2.80 -3.08 24.20
CA LEU A 56 3.52 -3.06 25.47
C LEU A 56 4.88 -2.35 25.39
N PRO A 57 5.78 -2.65 24.43
CA PRO A 57 7.02 -1.87 24.27
C PRO A 57 6.77 -0.38 24.00
N PHE A 58 5.74 -0.01 23.24
CA PHE A 58 5.34 1.37 23.06
C PHE A 58 4.99 2.04 24.40
N GLN A 59 4.17 1.42 25.21
CA GLN A 59 3.79 1.95 26.52
C GLN A 59 4.94 2.00 27.52
N GLN A 60 5.83 1.01 27.50
CA GLN A 60 7.05 1.06 28.33
C GLN A 60 7.91 2.26 27.98
N ARG A 61 8.04 2.60 26.70
CA ARG A 61 8.73 3.81 26.24
C ARG A 61 8.06 5.10 26.73
N LEU A 62 6.72 5.11 26.83
CA LEU A 62 5.98 6.28 27.33
C LEU A 62 6.02 6.44 28.85
N GLN A 63 6.51 5.46 29.62
CA GLN A 63 6.74 5.61 31.05
C GLN A 63 7.91 6.57 31.36
N ASP A 64 8.86 6.65 30.41
CA ASP A 64 9.96 7.62 30.51
C ASP A 64 9.43 9.03 30.17
N GLN A 65 9.88 10.03 30.94
CA GLN A 65 9.48 11.43 30.76
C GLN A 65 9.73 11.91 29.31
N ALA A 66 10.87 11.55 28.73
CA ALA A 66 11.18 11.88 27.35
C ALA A 66 10.19 11.26 26.36
N GLY A 67 9.83 9.99 26.52
CA GLY A 67 8.91 9.30 25.63
C GLY A 67 7.54 9.94 25.59
N SER A 68 6.94 10.25 26.74
CA SER A 68 5.63 10.91 26.81
C SER A 68 5.66 12.36 26.32
N SER A 69 6.70 13.13 26.67
CA SER A 69 6.85 14.51 26.20
C SER A 69 7.05 14.61 24.69
N ASN A 70 7.83 13.70 24.09
CA ASN A 70 8.03 13.66 22.65
C ASN A 70 6.77 13.21 21.89
N LEU A 71 5.93 12.36 22.47
CA LEU A 71 4.64 12.05 21.88
C LEU A 71 3.73 13.29 21.84
N LYS A 72 3.76 14.10 22.91
CA LYS A 72 3.04 15.38 22.97
C LYS A 72 3.61 16.39 21.98
N SER A 73 4.91 16.64 21.96
CA SER A 73 5.52 17.67 21.10
C SER A 73 5.44 17.34 19.62
N MET A 74 5.46 16.06 19.23
CA MET A 74 5.48 15.63 17.84
C MET A 74 4.09 15.25 17.30
N PHE A 75 3.30 14.53 18.08
CA PHE A 75 2.00 14.02 17.65
C PHE A 75 0.80 14.72 18.32
N ALA A 76 1.06 15.71 19.18
CA ALA A 76 0.05 16.45 19.94
C ALA A 76 -0.90 15.51 20.73
N VAL A 77 -0.38 14.41 21.28
CA VAL A 77 -1.10 13.47 22.14
C VAL A 77 -0.75 13.75 23.58
N GLU A 78 -1.75 14.09 24.39
CA GLU A 78 -1.56 14.46 25.79
C GLU A 78 -1.42 13.24 26.71
N LYS A 79 -2.28 12.24 26.51
CA LYS A 79 -2.33 11.04 27.36
C LYS A 79 -2.64 9.80 26.53
N VAL A 80 -2.02 8.69 26.90
CA VAL A 80 -2.28 7.38 26.31
C VAL A 80 -2.80 6.44 27.41
N PRO A 81 -3.91 5.72 27.19
CA PRO A 81 -4.43 4.75 28.12
C PRO A 81 -3.49 3.54 28.27
N LYS A 82 -3.62 2.76 29.33
CA LYS A 82 -2.87 1.50 29.49
C LYS A 82 -3.24 0.48 28.39
N GLU A 83 -2.39 -0.51 28.22
CA GLU A 83 -2.42 -1.46 27.09
C GLU A 83 -3.80 -2.07 26.81
N SER A 84 -4.48 -2.64 27.82
CA SER A 84 -5.82 -3.20 27.65
C SER A 84 -6.82 -2.14 27.23
N GLN A 85 -6.86 -1.03 27.94
CA GLN A 85 -7.78 0.08 27.66
C GLN A 85 -7.50 0.72 26.29
N PHE A 86 -6.23 0.78 25.87
CA PHE A 86 -5.86 1.26 24.53
C PHE A 86 -6.50 0.41 23.43
N ARG A 87 -6.43 -0.93 23.57
CA ARG A 87 -7.06 -1.87 22.66
C ARG A 87 -8.59 -1.79 22.73
N ASP A 88 -9.15 -1.72 23.94
CA ASP A 88 -10.61 -1.62 24.15
C ASP A 88 -11.21 -0.34 23.54
N LEU A 89 -10.45 0.75 23.51
CA LEU A 89 -10.88 2.01 22.88
C LEU A 89 -10.73 2.00 21.37
N LEU A 90 -9.73 1.32 20.84
CA LEU A 90 -9.47 1.25 19.41
C LEU A 90 -10.37 0.19 18.71
N ASP A 91 -10.75 -0.86 19.41
CA ASP A 91 -11.52 -1.98 18.84
C ASP A 91 -12.90 -1.57 18.27
N PRO A 92 -13.72 -0.78 18.95
CA PRO A 92 -15.04 -0.35 18.43
C PRO A 92 -14.96 0.74 17.35
N VAL A 93 -13.79 1.32 17.09
CA VAL A 93 -13.64 2.34 16.02
C VAL A 93 -13.93 1.71 14.67
N ASP A 94 -14.91 2.28 13.95
CA ASP A 94 -15.19 1.85 12.58
C ASP A 94 -14.04 2.25 11.65
N PRO A 95 -13.47 1.30 10.89
CA PRO A 95 -12.38 1.55 9.94
C PRO A 95 -12.69 2.65 8.91
N SER A 96 -13.96 2.90 8.61
CA SER A 96 -14.40 3.97 7.71
C SER A 96 -14.02 5.38 8.18
N PHE A 97 -13.67 5.56 9.46
CA PHE A 97 -13.14 6.81 10.01
C PHE A 97 -11.61 6.91 9.95
N ILE A 98 -10.90 5.78 9.79
CA ILE A 98 -9.42 5.75 9.65
C ILE A 98 -9.01 5.80 8.17
N LEU A 99 -9.70 5.05 7.30
CA LEU A 99 -9.43 5.03 5.84
C LEU A 99 -9.33 6.42 5.19
N PRO A 100 -10.13 7.43 5.57
CA PRO A 100 -10.00 8.76 5.00
C PRO A 100 -8.63 9.42 5.22
N ALA A 101 -7.85 8.99 6.20
CA ALA A 101 -6.50 9.52 6.43
C ALA A 101 -5.53 9.12 5.29
N LEU A 102 -5.64 7.90 4.74
CA LEU A 102 -4.89 7.50 3.54
C LEU A 102 -5.23 8.44 2.37
N ARG A 103 -6.53 8.66 2.14
CA ARG A 103 -6.98 9.59 1.10
C ARG A 103 -6.49 11.02 1.34
N ARG A 104 -6.47 11.49 2.59
CA ARG A 104 -5.94 12.81 2.93
C ARG A 104 -4.47 12.94 2.58
N GLY A 105 -3.64 11.95 2.91
CA GLY A 105 -2.24 11.89 2.52
C GLY A 105 -2.04 11.98 1.00
N ILE A 106 -2.81 11.23 0.22
CA ILE A 106 -2.77 11.29 -1.25
C ILE A 106 -3.26 12.65 -1.78
N SER A 107 -4.29 13.23 -1.16
CA SER A 107 -4.76 14.59 -1.51
C SER A 107 -3.69 15.64 -1.29
N LEU A 108 -2.92 15.55 -0.21
CA LEU A 108 -1.79 16.43 0.06
C LEU A 108 -0.69 16.25 -0.99
N LEU A 109 -0.34 15.01 -1.35
CA LEU A 109 0.60 14.72 -2.43
C LEU A 109 0.12 15.32 -3.75
N SER A 110 -1.17 15.17 -4.08
CA SER A 110 -1.76 15.67 -5.33
C SER A 110 -1.76 17.19 -5.45
N SER A 111 -1.68 17.92 -4.33
CA SER A 111 -1.56 19.38 -4.31
C SER A 111 -0.15 19.88 -4.62
N THR A 112 0.85 19.00 -4.66
CA THR A 112 2.24 19.35 -4.94
C THR A 112 2.59 19.22 -6.43
N ARG A 113 3.72 19.80 -6.84
CA ARG A 113 4.26 19.60 -8.19
C ARG A 113 4.72 18.14 -8.44
N LYS A 114 5.13 17.44 -7.39
CA LYS A 114 5.57 16.03 -7.44
C LYS A 114 4.49 15.08 -7.94
N TRP A 115 3.21 15.48 -7.84
CA TRP A 115 2.09 14.72 -8.39
C TRP A 115 2.21 14.46 -9.89
N LEU A 116 2.85 15.35 -10.64
CA LEU A 116 3.02 15.20 -12.09
C LEU A 116 3.94 14.03 -12.44
N ASP A 117 4.86 13.66 -11.54
CA ASP A 117 5.82 12.56 -11.72
C ASP A 117 5.13 11.18 -11.67
N PHE A 118 3.88 11.11 -11.17
CA PHE A 118 3.06 9.88 -11.13
C PHE A 118 2.28 9.61 -12.40
N LYS A 119 2.32 10.51 -13.38
CA LYS A 119 1.61 10.32 -14.65
C LYS A 119 2.34 9.35 -15.57
N ALA A 120 1.56 8.42 -16.14
CA ALA A 120 1.98 7.44 -17.16
C ALA A 120 0.91 7.35 -18.25
N LEU A 121 1.14 6.63 -19.33
CA LEU A 121 0.11 6.19 -20.28
C LEU A 121 -0.89 7.31 -20.67
N ASP A 122 -0.42 8.35 -21.33
CA ASP A 122 -1.23 9.52 -21.73
C ASP A 122 -1.83 10.29 -20.54
N GLY A 123 -1.09 10.41 -19.44
CA GLY A 123 -1.47 11.21 -18.28
C GLY A 123 -2.27 10.47 -17.20
N ARG A 124 -2.39 9.14 -17.30
CA ARG A 124 -3.07 8.27 -16.34
C ARG A 124 -2.22 7.92 -15.14
N TYR A 125 -2.84 7.35 -14.13
CA TYR A 125 -2.20 6.93 -12.88
C TYR A 125 -2.24 5.42 -12.73
N LEU A 126 -1.09 4.80 -12.43
CA LEU A 126 -0.99 3.36 -12.22
C LEU A 126 -1.44 3.00 -10.81
N VAL A 127 -2.36 2.06 -10.68
CA VAL A 127 -2.88 1.57 -9.40
C VAL A 127 -2.71 0.06 -9.33
N GLY A 128 -1.80 -0.42 -8.50
CA GLY A 128 -1.62 -1.84 -8.24
C GLY A 128 -2.66 -2.36 -7.27
N LEU A 129 -3.17 -3.56 -7.55
CA LEU A 129 -4.06 -4.34 -6.68
C LEU A 129 -3.35 -5.65 -6.34
N ASP A 130 -3.27 -5.96 -5.06
CA ASP A 130 -2.74 -7.26 -4.61
C ASP A 130 -3.16 -7.55 -3.17
N ALA A 131 -3.28 -8.83 -2.81
CA ALA A 131 -3.64 -9.28 -1.48
C ALA A 131 -2.45 -9.86 -0.73
N THR A 132 -2.41 -9.64 0.59
CA THR A 132 -1.37 -10.21 1.44
C THR A 132 -1.92 -10.65 2.79
N GLY A 133 -1.31 -11.71 3.35
CA GLY A 133 -1.52 -12.07 4.75
C GLY A 133 -0.80 -11.07 5.66
N TYR A 134 -1.44 -10.71 6.77
CA TYR A 134 -0.86 -9.86 7.80
C TYR A 134 -0.89 -10.48 9.19
N PHE A 135 -1.40 -11.70 9.30
CA PHE A 135 -1.36 -12.53 10.50
C PHE A 135 -1.54 -14.00 10.12
N HIS A 136 -0.84 -14.90 10.79
CA HIS A 136 -1.06 -16.34 10.75
C HIS A 136 -0.66 -16.99 12.07
N SER A 137 -1.38 -18.03 12.48
CA SER A 137 -1.09 -18.83 13.66
C SER A 137 -1.85 -20.15 13.64
N GLU A 138 -1.28 -21.19 14.26
CA GLU A 138 -1.98 -22.46 14.49
C GLU A 138 -2.73 -22.48 15.84
N LYS A 139 -2.48 -21.47 16.72
CA LYS A 139 -3.00 -21.46 18.09
C LYS A 139 -3.84 -20.23 18.41
N ILE A 140 -3.41 -19.05 17.96
CA ILE A 140 -4.07 -17.78 18.25
C ILE A 140 -5.05 -17.48 17.13
N HIS A 141 -6.31 -17.28 17.46
CA HIS A 141 -7.36 -16.98 16.51
C HIS A 141 -8.48 -16.11 17.11
N CYS A 142 -9.30 -15.57 16.27
CA CYS A 142 -10.57 -14.91 16.59
C CYS A 142 -11.67 -15.44 15.65
N ASP A 143 -12.92 -15.10 15.94
CA ASP A 143 -14.06 -15.56 15.12
C ASP A 143 -14.03 -15.04 13.66
N CYS A 144 -13.25 -14.00 13.40
CA CYS A 144 -13.09 -13.41 12.07
C CYS A 144 -11.89 -13.97 11.29
N CYS A 145 -11.09 -14.88 11.86
CA CYS A 145 -9.98 -15.50 11.14
C CYS A 145 -10.48 -16.35 9.96
N LEU A 146 -9.76 -16.26 8.86
CA LEU A 146 -9.81 -17.24 7.79
C LEU A 146 -9.12 -18.53 8.26
N GLU A 147 -9.56 -19.67 7.76
CA GLU A 147 -9.04 -20.98 8.13
C GLU A 147 -8.48 -21.68 6.91
N LYS A 148 -7.34 -22.36 7.09
CA LYS A 148 -6.77 -23.27 6.12
C LYS A 148 -6.57 -24.63 6.78
N HIS A 149 -7.31 -25.62 6.30
CA HIS A 149 -7.22 -26.99 6.76
C HIS A 149 -6.15 -27.72 5.94
N HIS A 150 -5.16 -28.30 6.62
CA HIS A 150 -4.10 -29.10 6.03
C HIS A 150 -4.47 -30.58 6.04
N GLU A 151 -3.90 -31.35 5.11
CA GLU A 151 -4.15 -32.81 4.98
C GLU A 151 -3.76 -33.59 6.23
N ASP A 152 -2.81 -33.10 7.02
CA ASP A 152 -2.36 -33.65 8.28
C ASP A 152 -3.24 -33.32 9.49
N GLY A 153 -4.38 -32.67 9.27
CA GLY A 153 -5.35 -32.27 10.29
C GLY A 153 -5.04 -30.96 11.02
N ARG A 154 -3.94 -30.28 10.71
CA ARG A 154 -3.64 -28.96 11.27
C ARG A 154 -4.58 -27.91 10.67
N VAL A 155 -4.98 -26.95 11.50
CA VAL A 155 -5.73 -25.75 11.08
C VAL A 155 -4.85 -24.52 11.28
N GLU A 156 -4.63 -23.78 10.21
CA GLU A 156 -3.94 -22.49 10.23
C GLU A 156 -4.97 -21.38 10.16
N TYR A 157 -4.94 -20.47 11.14
CA TYR A 157 -5.78 -19.29 11.24
C TYR A 157 -5.00 -18.09 10.70
N TYR A 158 -5.63 -17.27 9.85
CA TYR A 158 -4.94 -16.14 9.25
C TYR A 158 -5.87 -14.97 8.93
N HIS A 159 -5.29 -13.79 8.77
CA HIS A 159 -5.96 -12.62 8.22
C HIS A 159 -5.29 -12.17 6.94
N GLN A 160 -6.10 -11.75 5.98
CA GLN A 160 -5.64 -11.19 4.71
C GLN A 160 -6.29 -9.85 4.42
N VAL A 161 -5.60 -9.04 3.63
CA VAL A 161 -6.07 -7.73 3.19
C VAL A 161 -5.79 -7.57 1.70
N LEU A 162 -6.75 -7.03 0.97
CA LEU A 162 -6.57 -6.51 -0.38
C LEU A 162 -6.22 -5.03 -0.29
N VAL A 163 -5.12 -4.62 -0.91
CA VAL A 163 -4.64 -3.23 -0.92
C VAL A 163 -4.61 -2.70 -2.35
N ALA A 164 -5.09 -1.46 -2.52
CA ALA A 164 -4.86 -0.68 -3.72
C ALA A 164 -3.80 0.39 -3.45
N SER A 165 -2.79 0.47 -4.30
CA SER A 165 -1.69 1.43 -4.15
C SER A 165 -1.42 2.18 -5.45
N LEU A 166 -1.25 3.51 -5.34
CA LEU A 166 -0.71 4.35 -6.41
C LEU A 166 0.76 4.01 -6.62
N ILE A 167 1.17 3.80 -7.87
CA ILE A 167 2.54 3.40 -8.22
C ILE A 167 3.22 4.51 -9.02
N HIS A 168 4.42 4.89 -8.59
CA HIS A 168 5.26 5.81 -9.34
C HIS A 168 5.85 5.10 -10.57
N PRO A 169 5.62 5.59 -11.82
CA PRO A 169 5.91 4.83 -13.04
C PRO A 169 7.40 4.65 -13.35
N ILE A 170 8.29 5.41 -12.70
CA ILE A 170 9.74 5.33 -12.91
C ILE A 170 10.41 4.59 -11.76
N THR A 171 10.14 5.00 -10.51
CA THR A 171 10.82 4.43 -9.34
C THR A 171 10.17 3.15 -8.83
N GLY A 172 8.91 2.90 -9.18
CA GLY A 172 8.10 1.82 -8.64
C GLY A 172 7.66 2.04 -7.18
N GLN A 173 7.97 3.19 -6.55
CA GLN A 173 7.47 3.51 -5.22
C GLN A 173 5.95 3.39 -5.18
N SER A 174 5.43 2.87 -4.07
CA SER A 174 4.03 2.50 -3.92
C SER A 174 3.41 3.21 -2.71
N PHE A 175 2.23 3.80 -2.91
CA PHE A 175 1.53 4.66 -1.95
C PHE A 175 0.13 4.10 -1.70
N PRO A 176 -0.17 3.53 -0.53
CA PRO A 176 -1.49 2.97 -0.25
C PRO A 176 -2.62 3.99 -0.43
N LEU A 177 -3.62 3.64 -1.23
CA LEU A 177 -4.84 4.43 -1.46
C LEU A 177 -5.96 4.00 -0.53
N CYS A 178 -6.18 2.70 -0.47
CA CYS A 178 -7.18 2.07 0.39
C CYS A 178 -6.86 0.59 0.59
N ALA A 179 -7.55 0.00 1.56
CA ALA A 179 -7.45 -1.42 1.87
C ALA A 179 -8.84 -1.97 2.19
N GLU A 180 -9.05 -3.25 1.93
CA GLU A 180 -10.27 -3.99 2.22
C GLU A 180 -9.92 -5.31 2.89
N GLU A 181 -10.47 -5.58 4.05
CA GLU A 181 -10.26 -6.85 4.75
C GLU A 181 -10.92 -8.00 3.98
N ILE A 182 -10.20 -9.08 3.74
CA ILE A 182 -10.76 -10.31 3.19
C ILE A 182 -11.40 -11.06 4.34
N ARG A 183 -12.72 -11.28 4.27
CA ARG A 183 -13.54 -11.82 5.34
C ARG A 183 -13.84 -13.29 5.14
N ARG A 184 -14.20 -13.98 6.21
CA ARG A 184 -14.58 -15.40 6.18
C ARG A 184 -15.78 -15.66 5.27
N GLU A 185 -16.71 -14.71 5.17
CA GLU A 185 -17.92 -14.80 4.35
C GLU A 185 -17.67 -14.59 2.86
N ASP A 186 -16.48 -14.16 2.46
CA ASP A 186 -16.17 -13.78 1.08
C ASP A 186 -16.10 -14.96 0.10
N GLY A 187 -16.08 -16.19 0.59
CA GLY A 187 -16.11 -17.37 -0.25
C GLY A 187 -15.60 -18.62 0.44
N GLN A 188 -15.76 -19.75 -0.24
CA GLN A 188 -15.32 -21.05 0.28
C GLN A 188 -13.87 -21.37 -0.11
N THR A 189 -13.34 -20.71 -1.13
CA THR A 189 -11.95 -20.86 -1.58
C THR A 189 -11.17 -19.58 -1.39
N LYS A 190 -9.84 -19.69 -1.25
CA LYS A 190 -8.95 -18.52 -1.09
C LYS A 190 -9.04 -17.54 -2.26
N GLN A 191 -9.27 -18.04 -3.48
CA GLN A 191 -9.38 -17.19 -4.68
C GLN A 191 -10.68 -16.39 -4.68
N ASP A 192 -11.79 -17.00 -4.28
CA ASP A 192 -13.08 -16.32 -4.20
C ASP A 192 -13.07 -15.23 -3.13
N CYS A 193 -12.37 -15.43 -2.03
CA CYS A 193 -12.24 -14.44 -0.96
C CYS A 193 -11.64 -13.13 -1.46
N GLU A 194 -10.56 -13.17 -2.24
CA GLU A 194 -9.92 -11.96 -2.79
C GLU A 194 -10.81 -11.24 -3.79
N ILE A 195 -11.45 -11.98 -4.70
CA ILE A 195 -12.36 -11.42 -5.70
C ILE A 195 -13.56 -10.73 -5.03
N ASN A 196 -14.12 -11.34 -3.98
CA ASN A 196 -15.23 -10.73 -3.24
C ASN A 196 -14.82 -9.45 -2.50
N ALA A 197 -13.62 -9.40 -1.95
CA ALA A 197 -13.06 -8.15 -1.41
C ALA A 197 -12.88 -7.08 -2.51
N ALA A 198 -12.46 -7.47 -3.73
CA ALA A 198 -12.33 -6.55 -4.85
C ALA A 198 -13.67 -5.95 -5.29
N TYR A 199 -14.78 -6.68 -5.20
CA TYR A 199 -16.12 -6.14 -5.45
C TYR A 199 -16.51 -5.01 -4.48
N ARG A 200 -15.95 -4.96 -3.28
CA ARG A 200 -16.15 -3.85 -2.32
C ARG A 200 -15.13 -2.72 -2.54
N LEU A 201 -13.89 -3.07 -2.76
CA LEU A 201 -12.79 -2.12 -2.88
C LEU A 201 -12.84 -1.29 -4.16
N LEU A 202 -13.13 -1.89 -5.33
CA LEU A 202 -13.11 -1.16 -6.62
C LEU A 202 -14.21 -0.08 -6.72
N PRO A 203 -15.47 -0.30 -6.31
CA PRO A 203 -16.47 0.77 -6.26
C PRO A 203 -16.10 1.89 -5.28
N TYR A 204 -15.51 1.55 -4.12
CA TYR A 204 -14.99 2.55 -3.19
C TYR A 204 -13.89 3.39 -3.85
N LEU A 205 -12.93 2.75 -4.51
CA LEU A 205 -11.82 3.41 -5.21
C LEU A 205 -12.36 4.34 -6.31
N ALA A 206 -13.28 3.85 -7.17
CA ALA A 206 -13.91 4.64 -8.22
C ALA A 206 -14.62 5.89 -7.67
N LYS A 207 -15.34 5.74 -6.56
CA LYS A 207 -16.10 6.83 -5.93
C LYS A 207 -15.18 7.86 -5.26
N LYS A 208 -14.18 7.40 -4.50
CA LYS A 208 -13.33 8.28 -3.67
C LYS A 208 -12.21 8.95 -4.44
N TYR A 209 -11.78 8.37 -5.54
CA TYR A 209 -10.71 8.85 -6.42
C TYR A 209 -11.21 9.11 -7.85
N CYS A 210 -12.48 9.52 -8.01
CA CYS A 210 -13.13 9.75 -9.31
C CYS A 210 -12.43 10.78 -10.20
N HIS A 211 -11.57 11.61 -9.62
CA HIS A 211 -10.74 12.60 -10.32
C HIS A 211 -9.46 12.02 -10.93
N LEU A 212 -9.14 10.75 -10.66
CA LEU A 212 -7.98 10.05 -11.20
C LEU A 212 -8.39 9.15 -12.36
N ASP A 213 -7.82 9.40 -13.54
CA ASP A 213 -7.91 8.43 -14.65
C ASP A 213 -6.93 7.27 -14.35
N MET A 214 -7.46 6.21 -13.74
CA MET A 214 -6.67 5.10 -13.20
C MET A 214 -6.53 3.97 -14.22
N VAL A 215 -5.35 3.34 -14.20
CA VAL A 215 -5.07 2.05 -14.84
C VAL A 215 -4.80 1.03 -13.75
N LEU A 216 -5.72 0.09 -13.57
CA LEU A 216 -5.59 -0.99 -12.60
C LEU A 216 -4.57 -2.02 -13.08
N LEU A 217 -3.60 -2.36 -12.23
CA LEU A 217 -2.60 -3.39 -12.46
C LEU A 217 -2.86 -4.54 -11.48
N ALA A 218 -3.19 -5.73 -11.98
CA ALA A 218 -3.48 -6.88 -11.15
C ALA A 218 -2.97 -8.18 -11.77
N ASP A 219 -2.97 -9.25 -10.99
CA ASP A 219 -2.54 -10.56 -11.42
C ASP A 219 -3.59 -11.30 -12.29
N GLY A 220 -3.31 -12.59 -12.61
CA GLY A 220 -4.17 -13.41 -13.46
C GLY A 220 -5.54 -13.73 -12.85
N LEU A 221 -5.72 -13.56 -11.55
CA LEU A 221 -7.01 -13.73 -10.90
C LEU A 221 -8.03 -12.70 -11.41
N TYR A 222 -7.57 -11.49 -11.70
CA TYR A 222 -8.40 -10.37 -12.19
C TYR A 222 -8.67 -10.43 -13.69
N SER A 223 -7.99 -11.27 -14.45
CA SER A 223 -8.19 -11.43 -15.90
C SER A 223 -9.41 -12.28 -16.27
N LYS A 224 -10.34 -12.49 -15.37
CA LYS A 224 -11.59 -13.23 -15.57
C LYS A 224 -12.75 -12.28 -15.91
N THR A 225 -13.75 -12.80 -16.63
CA THR A 225 -14.91 -12.02 -17.09
C THR A 225 -15.50 -11.11 -16.02
N PRO A 226 -15.85 -11.58 -14.81
CA PRO A 226 -16.54 -10.72 -13.84
C PRO A 226 -15.73 -9.49 -13.43
N MET A 227 -14.41 -9.63 -13.33
CA MET A 227 -13.54 -8.52 -12.91
C MET A 227 -13.28 -7.53 -14.04
N ILE A 228 -13.17 -8.02 -15.29
CA ILE A 228 -13.04 -7.17 -16.48
C ILE A 228 -14.33 -6.35 -16.66
N GLU A 229 -15.49 -6.97 -16.50
CA GLU A 229 -16.80 -6.30 -16.59
C GLU A 229 -16.99 -5.28 -15.47
N LEU A 230 -16.59 -5.61 -14.24
CA LEU A 230 -16.61 -4.67 -13.12
C LEU A 230 -15.71 -3.45 -13.39
N ALA A 231 -14.47 -3.65 -13.83
CA ALA A 231 -13.56 -2.55 -14.16
C ALA A 231 -14.16 -1.64 -15.26
N ARG A 232 -14.76 -2.23 -16.30
CA ARG A 232 -15.44 -1.50 -17.39
C ARG A 232 -16.66 -0.73 -16.88
N SER A 233 -17.51 -1.35 -16.06
CA SER A 233 -18.70 -0.70 -15.50
C SER A 233 -18.35 0.51 -14.64
N LEU A 234 -17.21 0.46 -13.97
CA LEU A 234 -16.64 1.55 -13.17
C LEU A 234 -15.81 2.55 -14.00
N LYS A 235 -15.74 2.37 -15.33
CA LYS A 235 -14.94 3.20 -16.27
C LYS A 235 -13.45 3.26 -15.90
N MET A 236 -12.93 2.19 -15.32
CA MET A 236 -11.52 2.06 -14.99
C MET A 236 -10.77 1.35 -16.11
N ASN A 237 -9.62 1.90 -16.51
CA ASN A 237 -8.70 1.19 -17.38
C ASN A 237 -7.98 0.08 -16.60
N PHE A 238 -7.50 -0.92 -17.31
CA PHE A 238 -6.80 -2.03 -16.67
C PHE A 238 -5.69 -2.63 -17.56
N ILE A 239 -4.72 -3.26 -16.90
CA ILE A 239 -3.69 -4.13 -17.46
C ILE A 239 -3.57 -5.33 -16.50
N PHE A 240 -4.23 -6.43 -16.83
CA PHE A 240 -4.28 -7.64 -16.01
C PHE A 240 -3.41 -8.74 -16.62
N VAL A 241 -2.62 -9.41 -15.80
CA VAL A 241 -1.79 -10.53 -16.26
C VAL A 241 -2.68 -11.63 -16.81
N ALA A 242 -2.36 -12.13 -18.00
CA ALA A 242 -3.09 -13.21 -18.67
C ALA A 242 -2.16 -14.39 -18.94
N LYS A 243 -2.06 -15.31 -17.99
CA LYS A 243 -1.24 -16.51 -18.15
C LYS A 243 -1.84 -17.42 -19.22
N PRO A 244 -1.05 -17.91 -20.20
CA PRO A 244 -1.55 -18.81 -21.24
C PRO A 244 -2.24 -20.07 -20.70
N SER A 245 -1.79 -20.60 -19.56
CA SER A 245 -2.42 -21.74 -18.86
C SER A 245 -3.87 -21.49 -18.47
N ASP A 246 -4.20 -20.24 -18.12
CA ASP A 246 -5.50 -19.84 -17.59
C ASP A 246 -6.45 -19.35 -18.69
N HIS A 247 -5.92 -19.10 -19.91
CA HIS A 247 -6.60 -18.53 -21.06
C HIS A 247 -6.38 -19.35 -22.34
N LYS A 248 -6.81 -20.61 -22.34
CA LYS A 248 -6.63 -21.53 -23.48
C LYS A 248 -7.27 -20.98 -24.78
N HIS A 249 -8.52 -20.53 -24.71
CA HIS A 249 -9.24 -19.96 -25.85
C HIS A 249 -8.51 -18.73 -26.43
N LEU A 250 -8.10 -17.78 -25.58
CA LEU A 250 -7.28 -16.63 -26.02
C LEU A 250 -6.01 -17.08 -26.72
N THR A 251 -5.34 -18.12 -26.21
CA THR A 251 -4.10 -18.66 -26.82
C THR A 251 -4.37 -19.24 -28.21
N GLU A 252 -5.49 -19.95 -28.41
CA GLU A 252 -5.93 -20.47 -29.71
C GLU A 252 -6.23 -19.33 -30.67
N GLN A 253 -7.00 -18.32 -30.25
CA GLN A 253 -7.31 -17.13 -31.06
C GLN A 253 -6.03 -16.39 -31.50
N LEU A 254 -5.09 -16.16 -30.57
CA LEU A 254 -3.81 -15.53 -30.88
C LEU A 254 -2.97 -16.33 -31.86
N THR A 255 -3.06 -17.66 -31.85
CA THR A 255 -2.38 -18.50 -32.84
C THR A 255 -2.97 -18.29 -34.24
N GLY A 256 -4.29 -18.24 -34.37
CA GLY A 256 -4.97 -17.90 -35.62
C GLY A 256 -4.60 -16.51 -36.12
N LEU A 257 -4.65 -15.50 -35.25
CA LEU A 257 -4.30 -14.11 -35.56
C LEU A 257 -2.82 -13.93 -35.98
N ARG A 258 -1.91 -14.74 -35.47
CA ARG A 258 -0.51 -14.74 -35.94
C ARG A 258 -0.41 -15.28 -37.37
N LEU A 259 -1.16 -16.34 -37.68
CA LEU A 259 -1.17 -16.92 -39.02
C LEU A 259 -1.80 -15.99 -40.07
N SER A 260 -2.82 -15.20 -39.68
CA SER A 260 -3.45 -14.19 -40.55
C SER A 260 -2.67 -12.87 -40.63
N GLY A 261 -1.59 -12.71 -39.84
CA GLY A 261 -0.80 -11.47 -39.83
C GLY A 261 -1.42 -10.31 -39.02
N GLU A 262 -2.44 -10.59 -38.20
CA GLU A 262 -3.14 -9.58 -37.40
C GLU A 262 -2.48 -9.30 -36.06
N VAL A 263 -1.49 -10.09 -35.63
CA VAL A 263 -0.64 -9.79 -34.50
C VAL A 263 0.52 -8.91 -34.95
N SER A 264 0.58 -7.70 -34.41
CA SER A 264 1.69 -6.79 -34.66
C SER A 264 2.88 -7.12 -33.78
N THR A 265 4.09 -7.10 -34.32
CA THR A 265 5.34 -7.37 -33.62
C THR A 265 6.30 -6.19 -33.72
N ILE A 266 6.95 -5.84 -32.62
CA ILE A 266 8.00 -4.81 -32.57
C ILE A 266 9.19 -5.36 -31.82
N GLU A 267 10.38 -5.18 -32.39
CA GLU A 267 11.63 -5.51 -31.73
C GLU A 267 12.38 -4.23 -31.34
N LYS A 268 12.87 -4.19 -30.11
CA LYS A 268 13.67 -3.10 -29.57
C LYS A 268 14.84 -3.68 -28.78
N THR A 269 16.00 -3.10 -28.93
CA THR A 269 17.15 -3.40 -28.06
C THR A 269 17.05 -2.54 -26.80
N ASN A 270 17.10 -3.18 -25.64
CA ASN A 270 17.30 -2.48 -24.38
C ASN A 270 18.80 -2.46 -24.06
N ASP A 271 19.44 -1.35 -24.37
CA ASP A 271 20.89 -1.21 -24.23
C ASP A 271 21.37 -1.29 -22.78
N GLN A 272 20.57 -0.80 -21.82
CA GLN A 272 20.92 -0.87 -20.41
C GLN A 272 20.99 -2.33 -19.91
N LYS A 273 20.06 -3.17 -20.35
CA LYS A 273 20.01 -4.60 -19.98
C LYS A 273 20.72 -5.51 -20.98
N LYS A 274 21.18 -4.99 -22.12
CA LYS A 274 21.77 -5.76 -23.22
C LYS A 274 20.88 -6.94 -23.69
N VAL A 275 19.58 -6.70 -23.77
CA VAL A 275 18.59 -7.69 -24.18
C VAL A 275 17.76 -7.20 -25.37
N LEU A 276 17.39 -8.12 -26.25
CA LEU A 276 16.39 -7.91 -27.27
C LEU A 276 15.02 -8.06 -26.63
N GLN A 277 14.18 -7.05 -26.75
CA GLN A 277 12.78 -7.06 -26.35
C GLN A 277 11.92 -7.25 -27.59
N THR A 278 11.12 -8.32 -27.61
CA THR A 278 10.07 -8.54 -28.61
C THR A 278 8.73 -8.25 -27.97
N LEU A 279 8.01 -7.27 -28.51
CA LEU A 279 6.69 -6.84 -28.10
C LEU A 279 5.69 -7.31 -29.15
N GLU A 280 4.67 -8.07 -28.76
CA GLU A 280 3.56 -8.43 -29.62
C GLU A 280 2.28 -7.83 -29.08
N PHE A 281 1.35 -7.46 -29.97
CA PHE A 281 0.02 -6.97 -29.57
C PHE A 281 -1.04 -7.26 -30.62
N ALA A 282 -2.27 -7.45 -30.13
CA ALA A 282 -3.47 -7.59 -30.93
C ALA A 282 -4.63 -6.81 -30.30
N LYS A 283 -5.56 -6.35 -31.11
CA LYS A 283 -6.73 -5.58 -30.67
C LYS A 283 -7.97 -6.45 -30.70
N GLU A 284 -8.89 -6.19 -29.76
CA GLU A 284 -10.24 -6.77 -29.75
C GLU A 284 -10.26 -8.29 -29.88
N VAL A 285 -9.33 -8.97 -29.17
CA VAL A 285 -9.21 -10.43 -29.21
C VAL A 285 -10.29 -11.05 -28.33
N PRO A 286 -11.06 -12.05 -28.79
CA PRO A 286 -11.97 -12.83 -27.96
C PRO A 286 -11.21 -13.55 -26.84
N VAL A 287 -11.64 -13.34 -25.58
CA VAL A 287 -10.92 -13.87 -24.42
C VAL A 287 -11.42 -15.24 -24.00
N PHE A 288 -12.74 -15.46 -24.10
CA PHE A 288 -13.40 -16.68 -23.65
C PHE A 288 -14.35 -17.23 -24.68
N ALA A 289 -14.44 -18.57 -24.81
CA ALA A 289 -15.32 -19.24 -25.76
C ALA A 289 -16.83 -19.09 -25.43
N LYS A 290 -17.17 -18.78 -24.17
CA LYS A 290 -18.56 -18.79 -23.67
C LYS A 290 -19.24 -17.41 -23.69
N ASN A 291 -18.51 -16.34 -24.03
CA ASN A 291 -19.06 -14.98 -24.06
C ASN A 291 -18.35 -14.14 -25.12
N ASP A 292 -18.96 -13.04 -25.50
CA ASP A 292 -18.45 -12.11 -26.51
C ASP A 292 -17.44 -11.10 -25.95
N LEU A 293 -16.80 -11.43 -24.82
CA LEU A 293 -15.84 -10.52 -24.19
C LEU A 293 -14.57 -10.42 -25.03
N VAL A 294 -14.32 -9.25 -25.56
CA VAL A 294 -13.08 -8.92 -26.28
C VAL A 294 -12.22 -8.00 -25.45
N CYS A 295 -10.90 -8.19 -25.50
CA CYS A 295 -9.91 -7.31 -24.89
C CYS A 295 -8.74 -7.08 -25.84
N ASN A 296 -8.02 -6.01 -25.63
CA ASN A 296 -6.72 -5.87 -26.27
C ASN A 296 -5.71 -6.76 -25.53
N TRP A 297 -4.76 -7.28 -26.27
CA TRP A 297 -3.72 -8.16 -25.74
C TRP A 297 -2.33 -7.59 -26.04
N VAL A 298 -1.43 -7.70 -25.07
CA VAL A 298 -0.04 -7.27 -25.17
C VAL A 298 0.86 -8.35 -24.56
N SER A 299 1.99 -8.62 -25.19
CA SER A 299 3.02 -9.48 -24.66
C SER A 299 4.41 -8.87 -24.81
N ILE A 300 5.30 -9.26 -23.92
CA ILE A 300 6.72 -8.95 -23.98
C ILE A 300 7.54 -10.20 -23.73
N SER A 301 8.58 -10.38 -24.53
CA SER A 301 9.65 -11.34 -24.25
C SER A 301 11.00 -10.67 -24.30
N GLU A 302 11.91 -11.06 -23.42
CA GLU A 302 13.30 -10.56 -23.37
C GLU A 302 14.26 -11.72 -23.53
N SER A 303 15.19 -11.59 -24.46
CA SER A 303 16.27 -12.54 -24.66
C SER A 303 17.62 -11.83 -24.69
N ALA A 304 18.60 -12.35 -23.97
CA ALA A 304 19.97 -11.92 -24.17
C ALA A 304 20.50 -12.49 -25.50
N LYS A 305 21.32 -11.72 -26.22
CA LYS A 305 21.85 -12.11 -27.53
C LYS A 305 22.42 -13.53 -27.50
N GLY A 306 21.86 -14.42 -28.30
CA GLY A 306 22.28 -15.83 -28.36
C GLY A 306 21.84 -16.74 -27.22
N LYS A 307 20.95 -16.28 -26.31
CA LYS A 307 20.42 -17.07 -25.19
C LYS A 307 18.91 -17.30 -25.30
N LYS A 308 18.40 -18.31 -24.58
CA LYS A 308 16.95 -18.55 -24.43
C LYS A 308 16.26 -17.33 -23.83
N VAL A 309 14.95 -17.19 -24.12
CA VAL A 309 14.09 -16.14 -23.53
C VAL A 309 14.21 -16.20 -21.99
N GLY A 310 14.70 -15.12 -21.39
CA GLY A 310 14.89 -15.01 -19.95
C GLY A 310 13.67 -14.48 -19.19
N TYR A 311 12.82 -13.69 -19.88
CA TYR A 311 11.61 -13.14 -19.30
C TYR A 311 10.50 -13.13 -20.35
N LYS A 312 9.29 -13.53 -19.95
CA LYS A 312 8.09 -13.45 -20.77
C LYS A 312 6.89 -13.11 -19.91
N ASN A 313 6.06 -12.18 -20.35
CA ASN A 313 4.77 -11.90 -19.70
C ASN A 313 3.74 -11.46 -20.71
N THR A 314 2.45 -11.63 -20.38
CA THR A 314 1.33 -11.26 -21.24
C THR A 314 0.21 -10.62 -20.42
N TRP A 315 -0.53 -9.70 -21.03
CA TRP A 315 -1.60 -8.96 -20.38
C TRP A 315 -2.83 -8.81 -21.28
N LEU A 316 -4.00 -8.82 -20.65
CA LEU A 316 -5.22 -8.24 -21.20
C LEU A 316 -5.34 -6.80 -20.76
N THR A 317 -5.80 -5.92 -21.64
CA THR A 317 -5.93 -4.50 -21.34
C THR A 317 -7.13 -3.86 -22.05
N SER A 318 -7.71 -2.83 -21.38
CA SER A 318 -8.68 -1.93 -22.02
C SER A 318 -8.04 -0.90 -22.94
N LEU A 319 -6.74 -0.62 -22.76
CA LEU A 319 -6.00 0.36 -23.55
C LEU A 319 -5.76 -0.16 -24.96
N LYS A 320 -5.93 0.69 -25.97
CA LYS A 320 -5.66 0.32 -27.38
C LYS A 320 -4.16 0.33 -27.67
N PRO A 321 -3.52 -0.84 -27.87
CA PRO A 321 -2.11 -0.89 -28.18
C PRO A 321 -1.82 -0.43 -29.61
N THR A 322 -0.70 0.24 -29.77
CA THR A 322 -0.16 0.72 -31.03
C THR A 322 1.36 0.53 -31.02
N SER A 323 1.99 0.65 -32.18
CA SER A 323 3.46 0.64 -32.25
C SER A 323 4.14 1.75 -31.40
N LYS A 324 3.42 2.84 -31.11
CA LYS A 324 3.96 3.95 -30.33
C LYS A 324 3.89 3.71 -28.82
N ASN A 325 2.79 3.08 -28.30
CA ASN A 325 2.52 2.99 -26.86
C ASN A 325 2.67 1.58 -26.26
N VAL A 326 2.80 0.52 -27.07
CA VAL A 326 2.85 -0.87 -26.56
C VAL A 326 4.00 -1.10 -25.56
N ALA A 327 5.13 -0.43 -25.73
CA ALA A 327 6.26 -0.52 -24.81
C ALA A 327 5.92 0.09 -23.44
N GLU A 328 5.18 1.20 -23.42
CA GLU A 328 4.72 1.84 -22.16
C GLU A 328 3.66 0.98 -21.48
N ILE A 329 2.72 0.38 -22.24
CA ILE A 329 1.72 -0.55 -21.68
C ILE A 329 2.41 -1.76 -21.03
N ALA A 330 3.40 -2.35 -21.70
CA ALA A 330 4.16 -3.48 -21.17
C ALA A 330 4.98 -3.07 -19.92
N ALA A 331 5.58 -1.89 -19.94
CA ALA A 331 6.31 -1.35 -18.78
C ALA A 331 5.35 -1.13 -17.59
N ALA A 332 4.19 -0.52 -17.82
CA ALA A 332 3.16 -0.35 -16.80
C ALA A 332 2.68 -1.70 -16.23
N GLY A 333 2.44 -2.71 -17.09
CA GLY A 333 2.07 -4.05 -16.65
C GLY A 333 3.12 -4.71 -15.75
N ARG A 334 4.40 -4.42 -15.93
CA ARG A 334 5.48 -4.88 -15.03
C ARG A 334 5.40 -4.25 -13.65
N HIS A 335 4.90 -3.03 -13.52
CA HIS A 335 4.76 -2.34 -12.25
C HIS A 335 3.72 -2.97 -11.29
N ARG A 336 2.95 -4.00 -11.72
CA ARG A 336 2.17 -4.81 -10.79
C ARG A 336 3.02 -5.32 -9.61
N TRP A 337 4.25 -5.77 -9.89
CA TRP A 337 5.16 -6.24 -8.85
C TRP A 337 5.60 -5.18 -7.83
N SER A 338 5.35 -3.90 -8.13
CA SER A 338 5.71 -2.81 -7.22
C SER A 338 4.91 -2.85 -5.93
N ILE A 339 3.64 -3.25 -5.94
CA ILE A 339 2.87 -3.36 -4.70
C ILE A 339 3.43 -4.44 -3.77
N GLU A 340 3.81 -5.60 -4.33
CA GLU A 340 4.42 -6.68 -3.57
C GLU A 340 5.81 -6.27 -3.04
N ASN A 341 6.68 -5.75 -3.92
CA ASN A 341 8.06 -5.46 -3.58
C ASN A 341 8.25 -4.17 -2.77
N GLN A 342 7.48 -3.12 -3.02
CA GLN A 342 7.65 -1.80 -2.41
C GLN A 342 6.69 -1.55 -1.24
N THR A 343 5.51 -2.18 -1.22
CA THR A 343 4.57 -2.07 -0.09
C THR A 343 4.71 -3.26 0.85
N PHE A 344 4.34 -4.45 0.40
CA PHE A 344 4.26 -5.61 1.32
C PHE A 344 5.61 -6.06 1.83
N ASN A 345 6.61 -6.13 0.96
CA ASN A 345 7.96 -6.47 1.38
C ASN A 345 8.56 -5.41 2.33
N ALA A 346 8.28 -4.12 2.10
CA ALA A 346 8.70 -3.06 3.02
C ALA A 346 7.99 -3.19 4.38
N LEU A 347 6.67 -3.39 4.40
CA LEU A 347 5.89 -3.57 5.62
C LEU A 347 6.34 -4.80 6.43
N LYS A 348 6.71 -5.89 5.76
CA LYS A 348 7.18 -7.12 6.43
C LYS A 348 8.63 -7.02 6.91
N ASN A 349 9.52 -6.38 6.15
CA ASN A 349 10.97 -6.46 6.36
C ASN A 349 11.66 -5.16 6.78
N GLN A 350 10.99 -3.98 6.63
CA GLN A 350 11.57 -2.67 6.93
C GLN A 350 11.15 -2.12 8.31
N GLY A 351 10.80 -3.01 9.27
CA GLY A 351 10.58 -2.67 10.66
C GLY A 351 9.14 -2.34 11.06
N TYR A 352 8.19 -2.40 10.14
CA TYR A 352 6.77 -2.11 10.47
C TYR A 352 6.08 -3.25 11.24
N ASN A 353 6.74 -4.39 11.40
CA ASN A 353 6.20 -5.55 12.13
C ASN A 353 4.81 -5.98 11.63
N PHE A 354 4.61 -5.95 10.31
CA PHE A 354 3.31 -6.08 9.66
C PHE A 354 2.57 -7.37 10.03
N GLU A 355 3.31 -8.47 10.23
CA GLU A 355 2.75 -9.77 10.59
C GLU A 355 2.70 -10.00 12.12
N HIS A 356 3.05 -8.96 12.92
CA HIS A 356 2.96 -9.05 14.38
C HIS A 356 1.50 -8.97 14.84
N ASN A 357 1.19 -9.79 15.85
CA ASN A 357 -0.11 -9.73 16.50
C ASN A 357 -0.20 -8.54 17.47
N PHE A 358 -0.60 -7.37 16.98
CA PHE A 358 -0.89 -6.20 17.81
C PHE A 358 -2.15 -6.37 18.67
N GLY A 359 -3.01 -7.32 18.34
CA GLY A 359 -4.25 -7.67 19.00
C GLY A 359 -5.35 -7.94 17.97
N HIS A 360 -6.16 -8.97 18.24
CA HIS A 360 -7.29 -9.33 17.36
C HIS A 360 -8.52 -8.47 17.65
N GLY A 361 -8.78 -8.18 18.94
CA GLY A 361 -10.03 -7.55 19.35
C GLY A 361 -11.26 -8.42 19.11
N LYS A 362 -12.42 -7.84 19.29
CA LYS A 362 -13.72 -8.49 19.04
C LYS A 362 -14.40 -7.96 17.78
N ILE A 363 -14.07 -6.74 17.36
CA ILE A 363 -14.77 -6.02 16.29
C ILE A 363 -13.79 -5.66 15.16
N ASN A 364 -12.99 -4.60 15.33
CA ASN A 364 -12.17 -4.02 14.27
C ASN A 364 -10.69 -3.86 14.63
N LEU A 365 -10.25 -4.21 15.86
CA LEU A 365 -8.92 -3.89 16.36
C LEU A 365 -7.80 -4.28 15.40
N ARG A 366 -7.85 -5.52 14.89
CA ARG A 366 -6.85 -6.07 13.96
C ARG A 366 -6.73 -5.24 12.69
N PHE A 367 -7.89 -4.86 12.12
CA PHE A 367 -7.92 -4.07 10.88
C PHE A 367 -7.57 -2.60 11.13
N ASN A 368 -7.94 -2.05 12.27
CA ASN A 368 -7.54 -0.69 12.68
C ASN A 368 -6.04 -0.58 12.84
N PHE A 369 -5.36 -1.55 13.48
CA PHE A 369 -3.90 -1.57 13.54
C PHE A 369 -3.26 -1.70 12.17
N LEU A 370 -3.81 -2.53 11.27
CA LEU A 370 -3.36 -2.63 9.89
C LEU A 370 -3.46 -1.28 9.17
N LEU A 371 -4.59 -0.59 9.27
CA LEU A 371 -4.78 0.72 8.62
C LEU A 371 -3.82 1.78 9.15
N LEU A 372 -3.55 1.79 10.46
CA LEU A 372 -2.57 2.68 11.06
C LEU A 372 -1.14 2.34 10.62
N ASN A 373 -0.84 1.06 10.39
CA ASN A 373 0.44 0.63 9.85
C ASN A 373 0.61 1.07 8.39
N LEU A 374 -0.42 0.89 7.54
CA LEU A 374 -0.43 1.41 6.17
C LEU A 374 -0.31 2.94 6.13
N LEU A 375 -0.97 3.64 7.06
CA LEU A 375 -0.88 5.10 7.15
C LEU A 375 0.51 5.57 7.59
N ALA A 376 1.15 4.89 8.52
CA ALA A 376 2.53 5.16 8.91
C ALA A 376 3.50 4.93 7.74
N PHE A 377 3.30 3.85 6.98
CA PHE A 377 4.05 3.59 5.77
C PHE A 377 3.85 4.73 4.74
N LEU A 378 2.60 5.12 4.47
CA LEU A 378 2.29 6.25 3.59
C LEU A 378 2.97 7.55 4.09
N MET A 379 2.93 7.82 5.38
CA MET A 379 3.54 9.01 5.97
C MET A 379 5.05 9.05 5.71
N HIS A 380 5.77 7.93 5.88
CA HIS A 380 7.19 7.84 5.55
C HIS A 380 7.46 8.09 4.06
N GLN A 381 6.62 7.56 3.15
CA GLN A 381 6.75 7.82 1.71
C GLN A 381 6.52 9.31 1.38
N LEU A 382 5.54 9.94 2.01
CA LEU A 382 5.24 11.36 1.80
C LEU A 382 6.37 12.27 2.32
N LEU A 383 6.94 11.95 3.49
CA LEU A 383 8.09 12.66 4.06
C LEU A 383 9.32 12.53 3.17
N GLU A 384 9.56 11.36 2.59
CA GLU A 384 10.70 11.16 1.68
C GLU A 384 10.62 12.05 0.43
N ILE A 385 9.40 12.32 -0.05
CA ILE A 385 9.16 13.20 -1.22
C ILE A 385 9.19 14.69 -0.83
N GLY A 386 8.61 15.04 0.31
CA GLY A 386 8.26 16.43 0.61
C GLY A 386 8.99 17.08 1.78
N ASP A 387 9.74 16.30 2.59
CA ASP A 387 10.55 16.82 3.69
C ASP A 387 12.05 16.59 3.40
N PRO A 388 12.77 17.62 2.91
CA PRO A 388 14.19 17.49 2.58
C PRO A 388 15.05 17.07 3.77
N LEU A 389 14.65 17.48 4.99
CA LEU A 389 15.39 17.15 6.21
C LEU A 389 15.24 15.65 6.54
N TYR A 390 14.03 15.12 6.41
CA TYR A 390 13.76 13.69 6.54
C TYR A 390 14.50 12.88 5.47
N ALA A 391 14.39 13.27 4.21
CA ALA A 391 15.04 12.59 3.10
C ALA A 391 16.56 12.51 3.31
N GLN A 392 17.18 13.63 3.71
CA GLN A 392 18.62 13.68 4.01
C GLN A 392 18.98 12.81 5.22
N SER A 393 18.20 12.86 6.30
CA SER A 393 18.46 12.06 7.51
C SER A 393 18.38 10.57 7.23
N LYS A 394 17.42 10.13 6.42
CA LYS A 394 17.25 8.74 6.00
C LYS A 394 18.48 8.21 5.25
N THR A 395 19.15 9.02 4.41
CA THR A 395 20.29 8.58 3.61
C THR A 395 21.53 8.21 4.45
N TRP A 396 21.56 8.60 5.72
CA TRP A 396 22.67 8.22 6.63
C TRP A 396 22.63 6.75 7.04
N LYS A 397 21.55 6.06 6.77
CA LYS A 397 21.36 4.65 7.08
C LYS A 397 21.06 3.84 5.83
N LYS A 398 21.45 2.56 5.87
CA LYS A 398 21.23 1.66 4.75
C LYS A 398 19.76 1.31 4.56
N THR A 399 19.00 1.25 5.66
CA THR A 399 17.60 0.83 5.66
C THR A 399 16.72 1.80 6.43
N LEU A 400 15.44 1.85 6.07
CA LEU A 400 14.45 2.61 6.84
C LEU A 400 14.33 2.09 8.27
N LYS A 401 14.36 0.77 8.46
CA LYS A 401 14.33 0.13 9.79
C LYS A 401 15.43 0.67 10.69
N GLU A 402 16.66 0.68 10.22
CA GLU A 402 17.81 1.18 10.98
C GLU A 402 17.65 2.67 11.30
N PHE A 403 17.20 3.48 10.34
CA PHE A 403 16.95 4.90 10.55
C PHE A 403 15.88 5.13 11.62
N VAL A 404 14.72 4.48 11.53
CA VAL A 404 13.63 4.64 12.49
C VAL A 404 14.00 4.10 13.86
N GLU A 405 14.80 3.04 13.95
CA GLU A 405 15.32 2.54 15.23
C GLU A 405 16.18 3.58 15.94
N HIS A 406 17.05 4.28 15.21
CA HIS A 406 17.82 5.39 15.78
C HIS A 406 16.93 6.55 16.24
N ILE A 407 15.93 6.92 15.45
CA ILE A 407 14.94 7.94 15.87
C ILE A 407 14.20 7.50 17.14
N ARG A 408 13.77 6.24 17.21
CA ARG A 408 13.10 5.68 18.39
C ARG A 408 13.96 5.74 19.64
N TRP A 409 15.27 5.47 19.51
CA TRP A 409 16.22 5.69 20.63
C TRP A 409 16.35 7.16 20.99
N ALA A 410 16.46 8.06 20.02
CA ALA A 410 16.58 9.50 20.29
C ALA A 410 15.36 10.05 21.05
N VAL A 411 14.12 9.66 20.67
CA VAL A 411 12.90 10.10 21.35
C VAL A 411 12.70 9.44 22.72
N ARG A 412 13.42 8.37 23.04
CA ARG A 412 13.43 7.76 24.35
C ARG A 412 14.41 8.46 25.31
N LEU A 413 15.56 8.88 24.82
CA LEU A 413 16.67 9.34 25.64
C LEU A 413 16.69 10.86 25.86
N ALA A 414 16.04 11.66 25.01
CA ALA A 414 16.11 13.10 25.08
C ALA A 414 14.77 13.77 24.76
N LEU A 415 14.56 14.97 25.28
CA LEU A 415 13.41 15.83 25.00
C LEU A 415 13.64 16.62 23.74
N TRP A 416 12.68 16.58 22.84
CA TRP A 416 12.71 17.27 21.56
C TRP A 416 11.53 18.22 21.45
N PRO A 417 11.76 19.53 21.20
CA PRO A 417 10.67 20.48 21.05
C PRO A 417 9.81 20.22 19.81
N ASP A 418 10.44 19.70 18.76
CA ASP A 418 9.79 19.38 17.49
C ASP A 418 10.61 18.39 16.64
N TRP A 419 9.99 17.89 15.57
CA TRP A 419 10.59 16.95 14.61
C TRP A 419 11.84 17.49 13.90
N ALA A 420 11.82 18.77 13.49
CA ALA A 420 12.92 19.38 12.77
C ALA A 420 14.19 19.49 13.64
N THR A 421 14.01 19.83 14.92
CA THR A 421 15.11 19.91 15.90
C THR A 421 15.73 18.53 16.13
N LEU A 422 14.92 17.47 16.23
CA LEU A 422 15.42 16.09 16.33
C LEU A 422 16.25 15.74 15.09
N LEU A 423 15.74 15.95 13.88
CA LEU A 423 16.45 15.59 12.65
C LEU A 423 17.72 16.43 12.45
N ASN A 424 17.71 17.73 12.78
CA ASN A 424 18.92 18.56 12.72
C ASN A 424 20.00 18.04 13.72
N SER A 425 19.61 17.65 14.92
CA SER A 425 20.52 17.04 15.88
C SER A 425 21.07 15.71 15.37
N TYR A 426 20.21 14.87 14.78
CA TYR A 426 20.61 13.62 14.14
C TYR A 426 21.62 13.82 13.03
N LEU A 427 21.52 14.90 12.25
CA LEU A 427 22.48 15.30 11.21
C LEU A 427 23.74 16.03 11.75
N GLY A 428 23.89 16.14 13.06
CA GLY A 428 25.01 16.85 13.70
C GLY A 428 24.96 18.37 13.56
N ARG A 429 23.80 18.95 13.23
CA ARG A 429 23.58 20.40 13.04
C ARG A 429 22.87 21.05 14.23
N GLY A 430 22.49 20.27 15.23
CA GLY A 430 21.79 20.73 16.43
C GLY A 430 22.70 20.90 17.63
N PRO A 431 22.16 21.34 18.78
CA PRO A 431 22.90 21.35 20.04
C PRO A 431 23.40 19.94 20.36
N LYS A 432 24.67 19.84 20.72
CA LYS A 432 25.23 18.55 21.17
C LYS A 432 24.45 18.10 22.40
N LEU A 433 23.82 16.93 22.33
CA LEU A 433 23.22 16.28 23.49
C LEU A 433 24.31 16.11 24.54
N ARG A 434 24.23 16.86 25.61
CA ARG A 434 24.94 16.53 26.86
C ARG A 434 24.08 15.46 27.54
N LEU A 435 24.54 14.22 27.52
CA LEU A 435 23.99 13.22 28.43
C LEU A 435 24.38 13.71 29.81
N ASP A 436 23.40 14.03 30.65
CA ASP A 436 23.62 14.29 32.05
C ASP A 436 24.02 12.94 32.68
N THR A 437 25.33 12.69 32.70
CA THR A 437 25.90 11.60 33.51
C THR A 437 25.94 12.12 34.92
N GLY A 438 24.77 12.09 35.61
CA GLY A 438 24.65 12.40 37.00
C GLY A 438 25.56 11.55 37.91
#